data_163a5749c8175a1a1278a6e5527aaccd
#
_entry.id   163a5749c8175a1a1278a6e5527aaccd
#
_cell.length_a   1.000
_cell.length_b   1.000
_cell.length_c   1.000
_cell.angle_alpha   90.00
_cell.angle_beta   90.00
_cell.angle_gamma   90.00
#
_symmetry.space_group_name_H-M   'P 1'
#
loop_
_entity.id
_entity.type
_entity.pdbx_description
1 polymer ?
#
loop_
_entity_poly.entity_id
_entity_poly.type
_entity_poly.pdbx_seq_one_letter_code
_entity_poly.pdbx_strand_id
1 'polypeptide(L)'
;THVKDGVARGTGAVVTLANEKENLVILKEKASAHYSFSKGTSTQAYPGSKMGYIALMRQTYLDAAWYKNKPYQEGFNLTLQSWNDNQYLPQMFEANDKWDDLRADRIGDEFGVQYIIKAGQNEYQRIKEMRSTNASFILSLNYPQAMDVEDPNDARFVSLEDMKHWE
;
A
#
# COMPACT_ATOMS: atom_id res chain seq x y z
N THR A 1 -11.58 1.61 -7.21
CA THR A 1 -10.45 2.38 -7.81
C THR A 1 -9.99 3.44 -6.84
N HIS A 2 -8.72 3.57 -6.61
CA HIS A 2 -8.16 4.62 -5.78
C HIS A 2 -7.26 5.54 -6.60
N VAL A 3 -7.25 6.80 -6.23
CA VAL A 3 -6.35 7.78 -6.83
C VAL A 3 -4.93 7.46 -6.37
N LYS A 4 -3.99 7.35 -7.32
CA LYS A 4 -2.57 7.10 -7.03
C LYS A 4 -1.82 8.42 -6.81
N ASP A 5 -2.30 9.24 -5.90
CA ASP A 5 -1.70 10.54 -5.58
C ASP A 5 -1.18 10.53 -4.14
N GLY A 6 0.12 10.77 -3.99
CA GLY A 6 0.79 10.80 -2.71
C GLY A 6 1.07 9.42 -2.08
N VAL A 7 1.74 9.47 -0.94
CA VAL A 7 2.09 8.29 -0.11
C VAL A 7 0.87 7.78 0.65
N ALA A 8 0.10 8.69 1.25
CA ALA A 8 -1.22 8.42 1.81
C ALA A 8 -2.26 8.74 0.72
N ARG A 9 -2.94 7.72 0.23
CA ARG A 9 -3.80 7.79 -0.96
C ARG A 9 -5.29 7.97 -0.65
N GLY A 10 -5.61 8.29 0.61
CA GLY A 10 -6.97 8.48 1.05
C GLY A 10 -7.70 7.16 1.34
N THR A 11 -9.01 7.18 1.23
CA THR A 11 -9.90 6.06 1.58
C THR A 11 -10.49 5.39 0.35
N GLY A 12 -10.67 4.08 0.43
CA GLY A 12 -11.43 3.29 -0.54
C GLY A 12 -12.90 3.18 -0.14
N ALA A 13 -13.78 2.99 -1.12
CA ALA A 13 -15.19 2.72 -0.91
C ALA A 13 -15.54 1.31 -1.40
N VAL A 14 -16.59 0.73 -0.83
CA VAL A 14 -17.20 -0.50 -1.36
C VAL A 14 -18.44 -0.12 -2.15
N VAL A 15 -18.47 -0.54 -3.40
CA VAL A 15 -19.56 -0.27 -4.33
C VAL A 15 -20.04 -1.55 -4.99
N THR A 16 -21.32 -1.60 -5.37
CA THR A 16 -21.83 -2.63 -6.28
C THR A 16 -21.56 -2.24 -7.73
N LEU A 17 -21.46 -3.25 -8.61
CA LEU A 17 -21.35 -3.02 -10.06
C LEU A 17 -22.73 -3.03 -10.75
N ALA A 18 -23.78 -2.72 -10.00
CA ALA A 18 -25.13 -2.62 -10.53
C ALA A 18 -25.27 -1.39 -11.43
N ASN A 19 -26.12 -1.50 -12.47
CA ASN A 19 -26.42 -0.37 -13.36
C ASN A 19 -27.54 0.50 -12.76
N GLU A 20 -27.22 1.14 -11.62
CA GLU A 20 -28.15 2.00 -10.87
C GLU A 20 -27.55 3.39 -10.68
N LYS A 21 -28.30 4.28 -10.03
CA LYS A 21 -27.80 5.64 -9.69
C LYS A 21 -26.62 5.53 -8.72
N GLU A 22 -25.63 6.41 -8.87
CA GLU A 22 -24.39 6.42 -8.09
C GLU A 22 -24.62 6.30 -6.57
N ASN A 23 -25.61 6.99 -6.02
CA ASN A 23 -25.93 6.95 -4.59
C ASN A 23 -26.45 5.59 -4.11
N LEU A 24 -27.02 4.78 -5.01
CA LEU A 24 -27.57 3.45 -4.67
C LEU A 24 -26.53 2.34 -4.78
N VAL A 25 -25.44 2.59 -5.49
CA VAL A 25 -24.36 1.60 -5.67
C VAL A 25 -23.31 1.66 -4.58
N ILE A 26 -23.25 2.73 -3.78
CA ILE A 26 -22.28 2.88 -2.69
C ILE A 26 -22.78 2.15 -1.45
N LEU A 27 -22.13 1.04 -1.10
CA LEU A 27 -22.44 0.27 0.11
C LEU A 27 -21.73 0.84 1.36
N LYS A 28 -20.50 1.34 1.19
CA LYS A 28 -19.71 1.93 2.27
C LYS A 28 -18.73 2.95 1.69
N GLU A 29 -18.84 4.20 2.10
CA GLU A 29 -18.00 5.30 1.59
C GLU A 29 -16.55 5.21 2.05
N LYS A 30 -16.33 4.88 3.33
CA LYS A 30 -14.99 4.74 3.91
C LYS A 30 -14.79 3.29 4.36
N ALA A 31 -14.25 2.46 3.49
CA ALA A 31 -14.07 1.04 3.73
C ALA A 31 -12.65 0.67 4.15
N SER A 32 -11.66 1.40 3.66
CA SER A 32 -10.24 1.14 3.90
C SER A 32 -9.42 2.41 3.72
N ALA A 33 -8.26 2.49 4.34
CA ALA A 33 -7.25 3.52 4.09
C ALA A 33 -6.10 2.94 3.26
N HIS A 34 -5.53 3.73 2.36
CA HIS A 34 -4.56 3.24 1.37
C HIS A 34 -3.24 4.00 1.43
N TYR A 35 -2.13 3.26 1.34
CA TYR A 35 -0.75 3.77 1.41
C TYR A 35 0.14 3.12 0.37
N SER A 36 1.26 3.78 0.03
CA SER A 36 2.31 3.18 -0.81
C SER A 36 3.64 3.91 -0.62
N PHE A 37 4.76 3.24 -0.88
CA PHE A 37 6.08 3.87 -1.01
C PHE A 37 6.29 4.50 -2.39
N SER A 38 5.30 5.23 -2.87
CA SER A 38 5.34 5.95 -4.13
C SER A 38 4.47 7.19 -4.04
N LYS A 39 4.93 8.30 -4.58
CA LYS A 39 4.12 9.51 -4.70
C LYS A 39 3.07 9.41 -5.83
N GLY A 40 3.16 8.34 -6.65
CA GLY A 40 2.23 8.14 -7.76
C GLY A 40 2.21 9.31 -8.74
N THR A 41 1.03 9.88 -8.95
CA THR A 41 0.80 11.02 -9.85
C THR A 41 1.08 12.39 -9.23
N SER A 42 1.50 12.45 -7.96
CA SER A 42 1.78 13.72 -7.29
C SER A 42 2.92 14.48 -7.95
N THR A 43 2.70 15.78 -8.17
CA THR A 43 3.68 16.71 -8.75
C THR A 43 4.59 17.34 -7.71
N GLN A 44 4.38 17.08 -6.42
CA GLN A 44 5.20 17.62 -5.34
C GLN A 44 6.66 17.18 -5.47
N ALA A 45 7.59 18.08 -5.16
CA ALA A 45 9.02 17.80 -5.22
C ALA A 45 9.45 16.78 -4.15
N TYR A 46 8.86 16.85 -2.96
CA TYR A 46 9.12 15.92 -1.84
C TYR A 46 7.87 15.08 -1.52
N PRO A 47 8.04 13.80 -1.17
CA PRO A 47 9.26 13.01 -1.17
C PRO A 47 9.65 12.53 -2.58
N GLY A 48 10.97 12.47 -2.86
CA GLY A 48 11.53 12.06 -4.15
C GLY A 48 12.21 10.69 -4.14
N SER A 49 12.27 10.02 -3.00
CA SER A 49 12.95 8.73 -2.83
C SER A 49 12.23 7.83 -1.83
N LYS A 50 12.53 6.53 -1.86
CA LYS A 50 11.96 5.55 -0.93
C LYS A 50 12.24 5.91 0.54
N MET A 51 13.44 6.38 0.84
CA MET A 51 13.77 6.86 2.19
C MET A 51 12.90 8.06 2.59
N GLY A 52 12.64 8.98 1.67
CA GLY A 52 11.75 10.12 1.89
C GLY A 52 10.31 9.69 2.15
N TYR A 53 9.79 8.67 1.44
CA TYR A 53 8.45 8.14 1.67
C TYR A 53 8.32 7.53 3.08
N ILE A 54 9.33 6.75 3.49
CA ILE A 54 9.37 6.14 4.83
C ILE A 54 9.47 7.22 5.92
N ALA A 55 10.32 8.21 5.72
CA ALA A 55 10.48 9.33 6.66
C ALA A 55 9.18 10.13 6.80
N LEU A 56 8.52 10.45 5.67
CA LEU A 56 7.24 11.15 5.67
C LEU A 56 6.14 10.37 6.42
N MET A 57 6.04 9.06 6.20
CA MET A 57 5.08 8.23 6.92
C MET A 57 5.32 8.25 8.42
N ARG A 58 6.57 8.02 8.86
CA ARG A 58 6.92 8.07 10.27
C ARG A 58 6.60 9.42 10.90
N GLN A 59 6.99 10.49 10.22
CA GLN A 59 6.69 11.85 10.67
C GLN A 59 5.19 12.06 10.80
N THR A 60 4.39 11.63 9.83
CA THR A 60 2.93 11.77 9.87
C THR A 60 2.32 11.00 11.05
N TYR A 61 2.78 9.79 11.35
CA TYR A 61 2.33 9.03 12.52
C TYR A 61 2.66 9.75 13.83
N LEU A 62 3.88 10.27 13.95
CA LEU A 62 4.31 11.01 15.14
C LEU A 62 3.53 12.32 15.32
N ASP A 63 3.36 13.09 14.24
CA ASP A 63 2.60 14.33 14.25
C ASP A 63 1.12 14.09 14.57
N ALA A 64 0.54 13.04 14.03
CA ALA A 64 -0.84 12.65 14.30
C ALA A 64 -1.05 12.21 15.74
N ALA A 65 -0.11 11.46 16.31
CA ALA A 65 -0.13 11.07 17.71
C ALA A 65 0.02 12.29 18.64
N TRP A 66 0.90 13.22 18.31
CA TRP A 66 1.06 14.47 19.02
C TRP A 66 -0.21 15.33 18.95
N TYR A 67 -0.79 15.51 17.75
CA TYR A 67 -2.00 16.28 17.53
C TYR A 67 -3.21 15.72 18.30
N LYS A 68 -3.34 14.41 18.38
CA LYS A 68 -4.39 13.74 19.14
C LYS A 68 -4.39 14.14 20.61
N ASN A 69 -3.22 14.44 21.19
CA ASN A 69 -3.05 14.78 22.59
C ASN A 69 -3.15 16.29 22.87
N LYS A 70 -2.95 17.16 21.86
CA LYS A 70 -2.90 18.63 22.03
C LYS A 70 -3.66 19.43 20.97
N PRO A 71 -4.87 19.03 20.53
CA PRO A 71 -5.55 19.67 19.40
C PRO A 71 -5.91 21.15 19.65
N TYR A 72 -6.21 21.51 20.90
CA TYR A 72 -6.67 22.87 21.22
C TYR A 72 -5.55 23.92 21.27
N GLN A 73 -4.31 23.52 21.42
CA GLN A 73 -3.17 24.44 21.50
C GLN A 73 -2.67 24.88 20.12
N GLU A 74 -2.80 24.01 19.13
CA GLU A 74 -2.25 24.22 17.78
C GLU A 74 -3.31 24.59 16.73
N GLY A 75 -4.57 24.69 17.17
CA GLY A 75 -5.69 24.93 16.27
C GLY A 75 -6.11 23.67 15.48
N PHE A 76 -7.07 23.82 14.58
CA PHE A 76 -7.61 22.71 13.81
C PHE A 76 -6.76 22.39 12.59
N ASN A 77 -6.23 21.16 12.54
CA ASN A 77 -5.50 20.61 11.42
C ASN A 77 -6.28 19.45 10.77
N LEU A 78 -6.95 19.74 9.65
CA LEU A 78 -7.80 18.79 8.96
C LEU A 78 -7.05 17.52 8.50
N THR A 79 -5.80 17.67 8.09
CA THR A 79 -4.98 16.54 7.60
C THR A 79 -4.69 15.55 8.72
N LEU A 80 -4.19 16.03 9.85
CA LEU A 80 -3.89 15.19 11.01
C LEU A 80 -5.16 14.62 11.65
N GLN A 81 -6.25 15.39 11.67
CA GLN A 81 -7.54 14.89 12.12
C GLN A 81 -8.01 13.73 11.23
N SER A 82 -8.03 13.93 9.91
CA SER A 82 -8.43 12.88 8.95
C SER A 82 -7.53 11.64 9.02
N TRP A 83 -6.22 11.83 9.24
CA TRP A 83 -5.30 10.72 9.47
C TRP A 83 -5.72 9.91 10.69
N ASN A 84 -5.94 10.55 11.84
CA ASN A 84 -6.37 9.90 13.07
C ASN A 84 -7.73 9.21 12.92
N ASP A 85 -8.68 9.87 12.26
CA ASP A 85 -10.03 9.34 12.03
C ASP A 85 -10.04 8.10 11.13
N ASN A 86 -9.05 7.96 10.25
CA ASN A 86 -8.95 6.83 9.34
C ASN A 86 -8.15 5.65 9.92
N GLN A 87 -7.52 5.76 11.09
CA GLN A 87 -6.72 4.67 11.68
C GLN A 87 -7.55 3.46 12.11
N TYR A 88 -8.85 3.59 12.33
CA TYR A 88 -9.75 2.48 12.65
C TYR A 88 -10.18 1.66 11.42
N LEU A 89 -9.92 2.17 10.22
CA LEU A 89 -10.22 1.45 8.98
C LEU A 89 -9.19 0.34 8.72
N PRO A 90 -9.53 -0.71 7.97
CA PRO A 90 -8.54 -1.61 7.40
C PRO A 90 -7.47 -0.82 6.63
N GLN A 91 -6.20 -1.01 7.00
CA GLN A 91 -5.07 -0.27 6.46
C GLN A 91 -4.44 -1.08 5.31
N MET A 92 -4.59 -0.60 4.08
CA MET A 92 -4.08 -1.28 2.88
C MET A 92 -2.79 -0.64 2.40
N PHE A 93 -1.74 -1.44 2.24
CA PHE A 93 -0.45 -0.97 1.76
C PHE A 93 -0.14 -1.57 0.38
N GLU A 94 0.03 -0.73 -0.63
CA GLU A 94 0.46 -1.16 -1.95
C GLU A 94 2.00 -1.17 -2.02
N ALA A 95 2.57 -2.35 -2.04
CA ALA A 95 3.99 -2.59 -2.20
C ALA A 95 4.33 -3.00 -3.64
N ASN A 96 5.57 -2.76 -4.06
CA ASN A 96 6.02 -3.04 -5.42
C ASN A 96 6.93 -4.27 -5.48
N ASP A 97 7.53 -4.65 -4.38
CA ASP A 97 8.45 -5.77 -4.29
C ASP A 97 8.50 -6.34 -2.85
N LYS A 98 9.08 -7.52 -2.70
CA LYS A 98 9.27 -8.22 -1.42
C LYS A 98 9.93 -7.38 -0.32
N TRP A 99 10.79 -6.44 -0.69
CA TRP A 99 11.44 -5.57 0.28
C TRP A 99 10.52 -4.46 0.77
N ASP A 100 9.63 -3.99 -0.09
CA ASP A 100 8.60 -3.02 0.28
C ASP A 100 7.55 -3.66 1.18
N ASP A 101 7.21 -4.92 0.96
CA ASP A 101 6.33 -5.69 1.85
C ASP A 101 6.88 -5.72 3.27
N LEU A 102 8.15 -6.15 3.42
CA LEU A 102 8.81 -6.22 4.73
C LEU A 102 9.02 -4.86 5.38
N ARG A 103 9.24 -3.80 4.58
CA ARG A 103 9.34 -2.43 5.10
C ARG A 103 8.01 -1.89 5.56
N ALA A 104 6.93 -2.20 4.84
CA ALA A 104 5.57 -1.80 5.22
C ALA A 104 5.19 -2.45 6.55
N ASP A 105 5.40 -3.75 6.69
CA ASP A 105 5.18 -4.50 7.92
C ASP A 105 5.97 -3.89 9.09
N ARG A 106 7.27 -3.65 8.89
CA ARG A 106 8.11 -3.04 9.92
C ARG A 106 7.63 -1.65 10.38
N ILE A 107 7.10 -0.84 9.47
CA ILE A 107 6.49 0.46 9.85
C ILE A 107 5.18 0.20 10.59
N GLY A 108 4.39 -0.75 10.16
CA GLY A 108 3.18 -1.16 10.87
C GLY A 108 3.47 -1.55 12.31
N ASP A 109 4.46 -2.40 12.54
CA ASP A 109 4.90 -2.84 13.86
C ASP A 109 5.37 -1.66 14.73
N GLU A 110 6.11 -0.71 14.14
CA GLU A 110 6.62 0.48 14.83
C GLU A 110 5.49 1.34 15.42
N PHE A 111 4.34 1.40 14.76
CA PHE A 111 3.19 2.24 15.15
C PHE A 111 1.96 1.44 15.60
N GLY A 112 2.07 0.12 15.73
CA GLY A 112 0.99 -0.75 16.16
C GLY A 112 -0.14 -0.88 15.13
N VAL A 113 0.18 -0.78 13.85
CA VAL A 113 -0.76 -0.86 12.73
C VAL A 113 -0.52 -2.14 11.94
N GLN A 114 -1.54 -2.99 11.82
CA GLN A 114 -1.47 -4.17 10.98
C GLN A 114 -1.92 -3.84 9.56
N TYR A 115 -0.98 -3.82 8.61
CA TYR A 115 -1.30 -3.61 7.21
C TYR A 115 -1.82 -4.88 6.54
N ILE A 116 -2.77 -4.69 5.61
CA ILE A 116 -3.09 -5.66 4.56
C ILE A 116 -2.22 -5.27 3.36
N ILE A 117 -1.25 -6.09 3.02
CA ILE A 117 -0.23 -5.76 2.02
C ILE A 117 -0.67 -6.28 0.66
N LYS A 118 -0.85 -5.37 -0.30
CA LYS A 118 -0.99 -5.73 -1.69
C LYS A 118 0.41 -5.97 -2.26
N ALA A 119 0.74 -7.22 -2.38
CA ALA A 119 2.04 -7.72 -2.75
C ALA A 119 2.42 -7.41 -4.22
N GLY A 120 3.71 -7.36 -4.49
CA GLY A 120 4.27 -7.28 -5.83
C GLY A 120 4.10 -8.59 -6.62
N GLN A 121 5.19 -9.22 -7.01
CA GLN A 121 5.17 -10.51 -7.73
C GLN A 121 6.37 -11.40 -7.39
N ASN A 122 7.18 -11.04 -6.41
CA ASN A 122 8.43 -11.73 -6.10
C ASN A 122 8.57 -12.13 -4.61
N GLU A 123 7.44 -12.22 -3.89
CA GLU A 123 7.37 -12.58 -2.48
C GLU A 123 7.82 -14.02 -2.22
N TYR A 124 7.64 -14.90 -3.21
CA TYR A 124 8.07 -16.30 -3.15
C TYR A 124 9.57 -16.45 -2.83
N GLN A 125 10.40 -15.46 -3.20
CA GLN A 125 11.83 -15.46 -2.90
C GLN A 125 12.15 -15.22 -1.43
N ARG A 126 11.15 -14.80 -0.60
CA ARG A 126 11.29 -14.50 0.84
C ARG A 126 10.10 -15.03 1.66
N ILE A 127 9.60 -16.20 1.31
CA ILE A 127 8.42 -16.80 1.94
C ILE A 127 8.58 -16.92 3.46
N LYS A 128 9.76 -17.27 3.96
CA LYS A 128 10.00 -17.44 5.41
C LYS A 128 9.83 -16.12 6.16
N GLU A 129 10.40 -15.05 5.61
CA GLU A 129 10.29 -13.71 6.16
C GLU A 129 8.86 -13.18 6.05
N MET A 130 8.18 -13.40 4.90
CA MET A 130 6.77 -13.03 4.72
C MET A 130 5.86 -13.74 5.72
N ARG A 131 6.07 -15.03 5.96
CA ARG A 131 5.30 -15.77 6.98
C ARG A 131 5.53 -15.25 8.40
N SER A 132 6.70 -14.71 8.70
CA SER A 132 7.00 -14.18 10.03
C SER A 132 6.32 -12.84 10.33
N THR A 133 5.85 -12.11 9.32
CA THR A 133 5.16 -10.82 9.49
C THR A 133 3.74 -10.96 10.06
N ASN A 134 3.11 -12.13 9.95
CA ASN A 134 1.68 -12.36 10.22
C ASN A 134 0.73 -11.39 9.48
N ALA A 135 1.22 -10.64 8.50
CA ALA A 135 0.42 -9.74 7.68
C ALA A 135 -0.51 -10.53 6.75
N SER A 136 -1.65 -9.94 6.43
CA SER A 136 -2.52 -10.45 5.37
C SER A 136 -2.02 -9.94 4.02
N PHE A 137 -1.87 -10.83 3.04
CA PHE A 137 -1.40 -10.48 1.69
C PHE A 137 -2.51 -10.61 0.66
N ILE A 138 -2.58 -9.63 -0.24
CA ILE A 138 -3.36 -9.69 -1.48
C ILE A 138 -2.36 -10.01 -2.60
N LEU A 139 -2.38 -11.26 -3.07
CA LEU A 139 -1.47 -11.73 -4.10
C LEU A 139 -1.99 -11.39 -5.49
N SER A 140 -1.07 -11.02 -6.38
CA SER A 140 -1.37 -10.86 -7.80
C SER A 140 -1.45 -12.24 -8.46
N LEU A 141 -2.50 -12.47 -9.23
CA LEU A 141 -2.66 -13.68 -10.05
C LEU A 141 -2.11 -13.49 -11.48
N ASN A 142 -1.34 -12.44 -11.72
CA ASN A 142 -0.66 -12.24 -12.99
C ASN A 142 0.57 -13.14 -13.04
N TYR A 143 0.44 -14.24 -13.75
CA TYR A 143 1.56 -15.14 -14.02
C TYR A 143 2.52 -14.53 -15.05
N PRO A 144 3.83 -14.84 -14.98
CA PRO A 144 4.77 -14.44 -16.02
C PRO A 144 4.34 -15.06 -17.35
N GLN A 145 4.41 -14.26 -18.39
CA GLN A 145 4.16 -14.78 -19.75
C GLN A 145 5.27 -15.78 -20.13
N ALA A 146 4.92 -16.81 -20.90
CA ALA A 146 5.89 -17.72 -21.47
C ALA A 146 6.92 -16.96 -22.32
N MET A 147 8.17 -17.41 -22.31
CA MET A 147 9.20 -16.87 -23.21
C MET A 147 8.80 -17.14 -24.66
N ASP A 148 8.99 -16.15 -25.52
CA ASP A 148 8.95 -16.36 -26.96
C ASP A 148 10.25 -17.01 -27.38
N VAL A 149 10.20 -18.32 -27.63
CA VAL A 149 11.38 -19.12 -28.03
C VAL A 149 11.80 -18.85 -29.46
N GLU A 150 10.99 -18.15 -30.25
CA GLU A 150 11.30 -17.78 -31.63
C GLU A 150 12.02 -16.43 -31.70
N ASP A 151 11.90 -15.58 -30.67
CA ASP A 151 12.63 -14.32 -30.59
C ASP A 151 13.94 -14.47 -29.80
N PRO A 152 15.12 -14.45 -30.50
CA PRO A 152 16.43 -14.58 -29.86
C PRO A 152 16.76 -13.40 -28.92
N ASN A 153 15.99 -12.31 -28.95
CA ASN A 153 16.17 -11.14 -28.10
C ASN A 153 15.18 -11.10 -26.92
N ASP A 154 14.26 -12.07 -26.78
CA ASP A 154 13.39 -12.17 -25.64
C ASP A 154 14.19 -12.61 -24.39
N ALA A 155 14.90 -11.65 -23.80
CA ALA A 155 15.66 -11.83 -22.57
C ALA A 155 14.77 -11.50 -21.36
N ARG A 156 14.09 -12.51 -20.81
CA ARG A 156 13.32 -12.33 -19.58
C ARG A 156 14.21 -12.56 -18.37
N PHE A 157 14.11 -11.65 -17.40
CA PHE A 157 14.87 -11.72 -16.15
C PHE A 157 14.32 -12.73 -15.14
N VAL A 158 13.45 -13.63 -15.57
CA VAL A 158 12.86 -14.68 -14.73
C VAL A 158 13.47 -16.02 -15.14
N SER A 159 14.19 -16.65 -14.22
CA SER A 159 14.76 -17.98 -14.48
C SER A 159 13.68 -19.05 -14.56
N LEU A 160 13.98 -20.17 -15.23
CA LEU A 160 13.06 -21.32 -15.25
C LEU A 160 12.79 -21.87 -13.84
N GLU A 161 13.73 -21.75 -12.94
CA GLU A 161 13.58 -22.13 -11.54
C GLU A 161 12.59 -21.21 -10.82
N ASP A 162 12.69 -19.91 -11.05
CA ASP A 162 11.72 -18.95 -10.54
C ASP A 162 10.31 -19.21 -11.05
N MET A 163 10.16 -19.55 -12.33
CA MET A 163 8.85 -19.88 -12.91
C MET A 163 8.21 -21.11 -12.28
N LYS A 164 8.99 -22.13 -11.91
CA LYS A 164 8.50 -23.33 -11.21
C LYS A 164 8.04 -23.04 -9.78
N HIS A 165 8.51 -21.99 -9.16
CA HIS A 165 8.07 -21.59 -7.82
C HIS A 165 6.79 -20.76 -7.82
N TRP A 166 6.30 -20.37 -9.01
CA TRP A 166 5.04 -19.64 -9.16
C TRP A 166 3.83 -20.57 -9.34
N GLU A 167 4.06 -21.81 -9.70
CA GLU A 167 3.03 -22.87 -9.72
C GLU A 167 2.78 -23.42 -8.30
#